data_76011c96762b26bc81f4ae6354c72c86
#
_entry.id   76011c96762b26bc81f4ae6354c72c86
#
_cell.length_a   1.000
_cell.length_b   1.000
_cell.length_c   1.000
_cell.angle_alpha   90.00
_cell.angle_beta   90.00
_cell.angle_gamma   90.00
#
_symmetry.space_group_name_H-M   'P 1'
#
loop_
_entity.id
_entity.type
_entity.pdbx_description
1 polymer ?
#
loop_
_entity_poly.entity_id
_entity_poly.type
_entity_poly.pdbx_seq_one_letter_code
_entity_poly.pdbx_strand_id
1 'polypeptide(L)'
;MDKKAIALGAAILVAAGAANAELKAFKVNGETVTVAAQKAVYDRAVAQGQPAGEELERQVKNILIQQTVLLQEAKKAKIQQKPEVQRAINNARDQILIQGLAQDWAKQNPVSDADLKKAYDADKAAYGDTEYQVRHILVKTEDQAKNLISRLGKGADFGKLAQEFSEDTTNKGQGGLLGWVVPRSFVPAFGVAFSALKPGEVAQAPIRTQFGFHVVKLEAKRKAELYPSFESQKAVIHNALANQKVQMHFQDLVKHAKVQ
;
A
#
# COMPACT_ATOMS: atom_id res chain seq x y z
N MET A 1 42.76 1.58 -36.86
CA MET A 1 43.40 0.79 -35.80
C MET A 1 42.47 0.82 -34.60
N ASP A 2 41.57 -0.03 -34.61
CA ASP A 2 41.20 -1.19 -33.79
C ASP A 2 41.48 -1.06 -32.29
N LYS A 3 40.45 -1.13 -31.50
CA LYS A 3 40.30 -2.17 -30.49
C LYS A 3 38.89 -2.15 -29.87
N LYS A 4 38.11 -3.16 -30.24
CA LYS A 4 36.90 -3.63 -29.57
C LYS A 4 37.27 -4.10 -28.16
N ALA A 5 36.49 -3.70 -27.18
CA ALA A 5 36.46 -4.37 -25.89
C ALA A 5 35.04 -4.92 -25.70
N ILE A 6 34.91 -6.22 -25.86
CA ILE A 6 33.74 -7.02 -25.55
C ILE A 6 33.76 -7.24 -24.01
N ALA A 7 32.79 -6.68 -23.31
CA ALA A 7 32.55 -7.02 -21.92
C ALA A 7 31.61 -8.23 -21.89
N LEU A 8 32.16 -9.40 -21.62
CA LEU A 8 31.42 -10.62 -21.29
C LEU A 8 30.84 -10.45 -19.89
N GLY A 9 29.54 -10.21 -19.81
CA GLY A 9 28.78 -10.33 -18.56
C GLY A 9 28.59 -11.81 -18.23
N ALA A 10 29.40 -12.34 -17.32
CA ALA A 10 29.17 -13.64 -16.73
C ALA A 10 27.96 -13.56 -15.82
N ALA A 11 26.83 -14.09 -16.27
CA ALA A 11 25.69 -14.40 -15.40
C ALA A 11 26.12 -15.56 -14.49
N ILE A 12 26.43 -15.27 -13.27
CA ILE A 12 26.59 -16.30 -12.23
C ILE A 12 25.18 -16.81 -11.93
N LEU A 13 24.82 -17.92 -12.58
CA LEU A 13 23.74 -18.78 -12.09
C LEU A 13 24.25 -19.36 -10.75
N VAL A 14 23.82 -18.74 -9.65
CA VAL A 14 23.88 -19.40 -8.34
C VAL A 14 22.82 -20.51 -8.42
N ALA A 15 23.25 -21.71 -8.79
CA ALA A 15 22.48 -22.91 -8.53
C ALA A 15 22.36 -22.98 -7.00
N ALA A 16 21.19 -22.60 -6.48
CA ALA A 16 20.79 -22.90 -5.11
C ALA A 16 20.64 -24.43 -5.05
N GLY A 17 21.73 -25.11 -4.83
CA GLY A 17 21.73 -26.47 -4.31
C GLY A 17 21.02 -26.37 -2.97
N ALA A 18 19.75 -26.86 -2.92
CA ALA A 18 19.09 -27.14 -1.67
C ALA A 18 19.97 -28.18 -0.95
N ALA A 19 20.91 -27.73 -0.14
CA ALA A 19 21.48 -28.56 0.89
C ALA A 19 20.32 -28.92 1.80
N ASN A 20 19.80 -30.14 1.64
CA ASN A 20 18.84 -30.71 2.58
C ASN A 20 19.53 -30.77 3.94
N ALA A 21 19.28 -29.75 4.75
CA ALA A 21 19.67 -29.74 6.14
C ALA A 21 19.12 -31.03 6.79
N GLU A 22 19.98 -31.91 7.21
CA GLU A 22 19.60 -33.16 7.89
C GLU A 22 19.26 -32.82 9.36
N LEU A 23 18.15 -32.06 9.54
CA LEU A 23 17.66 -31.72 10.86
C LEU A 23 17.31 -33.01 11.62
N LYS A 24 17.99 -33.20 12.79
CA LYS A 24 17.73 -34.35 13.64
C LYS A 24 17.04 -33.90 14.92
N ALA A 25 16.03 -34.67 15.36
CA ALA A 25 15.40 -34.43 16.65
C ALA A 25 16.45 -34.50 17.78
N PHE A 26 16.30 -33.62 18.76
CA PHE A 26 17.19 -33.62 19.96
C PHE A 26 16.36 -33.43 21.23
N LYS A 27 16.97 -33.65 22.39
CA LYS A 27 16.31 -33.48 23.69
C LYS A 27 16.91 -32.35 24.50
N VAL A 28 16.06 -31.62 25.20
CA VAL A 28 16.45 -30.59 26.18
C VAL A 28 15.79 -30.94 27.49
N ASN A 29 16.58 -31.32 28.51
CA ASN A 29 16.09 -31.78 29.82
C ASN A 29 15.01 -32.88 29.71
N GLY A 30 15.17 -33.81 28.73
CA GLY A 30 14.20 -34.89 28.49
C GLY A 30 13.06 -34.56 27.54
N GLU A 31 12.75 -33.31 27.28
CA GLU A 31 11.73 -32.87 26.31
C GLU A 31 12.29 -32.92 24.88
N THR A 32 11.55 -33.56 23.97
CA THR A 32 11.97 -33.74 22.58
C THR A 32 11.63 -32.51 21.73
N VAL A 33 12.64 -31.90 21.13
CA VAL A 33 12.48 -30.92 20.05
C VAL A 33 12.44 -31.67 18.72
N THR A 34 11.28 -31.68 18.09
CA THR A 34 11.04 -32.45 16.86
C THR A 34 11.69 -31.79 15.64
N VAL A 35 11.91 -32.58 14.58
CA VAL A 35 12.34 -32.08 13.27
C VAL A 35 11.31 -31.07 12.72
N ALA A 36 10.01 -31.32 12.90
CA ALA A 36 8.97 -30.42 12.45
C ALA A 36 9.05 -29.04 13.11
N ALA A 37 9.32 -28.98 14.42
CA ALA A 37 9.51 -27.72 15.14
C ALA A 37 10.74 -26.95 14.64
N GLN A 38 11.85 -27.65 14.39
CA GLN A 38 13.06 -27.05 13.82
C GLN A 38 12.80 -26.50 12.42
N LYS A 39 12.14 -27.32 11.56
CA LYS A 39 11.80 -26.92 10.19
C LYS A 39 10.90 -25.71 10.14
N ALA A 40 9.91 -25.60 11.01
CA ALA A 40 9.01 -24.45 11.06
C ALA A 40 9.75 -23.12 11.36
N VAL A 41 10.74 -23.15 12.25
CA VAL A 41 11.56 -21.97 12.56
C VAL A 41 12.54 -21.67 11.42
N TYR A 42 13.17 -22.71 10.87
CA TYR A 42 14.11 -22.61 9.75
C TYR A 42 13.44 -22.01 8.50
N ASP A 43 12.31 -22.58 8.06
CA ASP A 43 11.58 -22.13 6.87
C ASP A 43 11.11 -20.66 7.02
N ARG A 44 10.69 -20.27 8.23
CA ARG A 44 10.32 -18.87 8.51
C ARG A 44 11.52 -17.93 8.38
N ALA A 45 12.67 -18.32 8.88
CA ALA A 45 13.89 -17.52 8.78
C ALA A 45 14.34 -17.36 7.32
N VAL A 46 14.29 -18.43 6.53
CA VAL A 46 14.56 -18.39 5.08
C VAL A 46 13.57 -17.49 4.35
N ALA A 47 12.28 -17.59 4.66
CA ALA A 47 11.24 -16.73 4.09
C ALA A 47 11.42 -15.23 4.45
N GLN A 48 12.14 -14.95 5.55
CA GLN A 48 12.52 -13.59 5.96
C GLN A 48 13.87 -13.13 5.36
N GLY A 49 14.44 -13.92 4.44
CA GLY A 49 15.66 -13.56 3.71
C GLY A 49 16.97 -14.02 4.38
N GLN A 50 16.90 -14.86 5.41
CA GLN A 50 18.14 -15.42 5.99
C GLN A 50 18.71 -16.49 5.05
N PRO A 51 20.05 -16.53 4.87
CA PRO A 51 20.69 -17.55 4.05
C PRO A 51 20.45 -18.95 4.62
N ALA A 52 20.01 -19.87 3.76
CA ALA A 52 19.89 -21.28 4.12
C ALA A 52 21.29 -21.90 4.32
N GLY A 53 21.43 -22.83 5.28
CA GLY A 53 22.68 -23.57 5.52
C GLY A 53 22.90 -23.92 6.97
N GLU A 54 24.06 -24.55 7.25
CA GLU A 54 24.42 -25.07 8.57
C GLU A 54 24.47 -24.01 9.68
N GLU A 55 24.83 -22.76 9.34
CA GLU A 55 24.82 -21.66 10.30
C GLU A 55 23.41 -21.37 10.80
N LEU A 56 22.45 -21.28 9.89
CA LEU A 56 21.04 -21.09 10.23
C LEU A 56 20.50 -22.27 11.05
N GLU A 57 20.91 -23.51 10.75
CA GLU A 57 20.53 -24.70 11.53
C GLU A 57 21.01 -24.59 12.97
N ARG A 58 22.28 -24.18 13.17
CA ARG A 58 22.83 -23.95 14.50
C ARG A 58 22.08 -22.86 15.26
N GLN A 59 21.77 -21.77 14.60
CA GLN A 59 20.97 -20.68 15.18
C GLN A 59 19.58 -21.16 15.58
N VAL A 60 18.88 -21.87 14.70
CA VAL A 60 17.56 -22.46 14.98
C VAL A 60 17.63 -23.42 16.17
N LYS A 61 18.63 -24.29 16.20
CA LYS A 61 18.85 -25.21 17.35
C LYS A 61 19.02 -24.44 18.65
N ASN A 62 19.87 -23.42 18.68
CA ASN A 62 20.12 -22.61 19.88
C ASN A 62 18.85 -21.86 20.34
N ILE A 63 18.09 -21.28 19.41
CA ILE A 63 16.80 -20.62 19.68
C ILE A 63 15.85 -21.62 20.34
N LEU A 64 15.72 -22.83 19.79
CA LEU A 64 14.80 -23.83 20.32
C LEU A 64 15.25 -24.41 21.66
N ILE A 65 16.56 -24.55 21.90
CA ILE A 65 17.07 -24.90 23.22
C ILE A 65 16.67 -23.84 24.25
N GLN A 66 16.98 -22.58 23.97
CA GLN A 66 16.64 -21.48 24.86
C GLN A 66 15.13 -21.39 25.13
N GLN A 67 14.32 -21.47 24.07
CA GLN A 67 12.85 -21.45 24.19
C GLN A 67 12.34 -22.61 25.04
N THR A 68 12.86 -23.83 24.83
CA THR A 68 12.43 -25.01 25.58
C THR A 68 12.77 -24.87 27.06
N VAL A 69 13.98 -24.43 27.41
CA VAL A 69 14.38 -24.21 28.80
C VAL A 69 13.48 -23.16 29.48
N LEU A 70 13.26 -22.02 28.82
CA LEU A 70 12.42 -20.96 29.38
C LEU A 70 10.96 -21.41 29.58
N LEU A 71 10.43 -22.21 28.63
CA LEU A 71 9.07 -22.76 28.77
C LEU A 71 8.98 -23.80 29.90
N GLN A 72 10.02 -24.60 30.13
CA GLN A 72 10.08 -25.54 31.25
C GLN A 72 10.07 -24.79 32.59
N GLU A 73 10.88 -23.73 32.72
CA GLU A 73 10.88 -22.91 33.94
C GLU A 73 9.54 -22.16 34.14
N ALA A 74 8.93 -21.65 33.07
CA ALA A 74 7.62 -21.04 33.16
C ALA A 74 6.54 -22.03 33.65
N LYS A 75 6.56 -23.26 33.13
CA LYS A 75 5.66 -24.35 33.56
C LYS A 75 5.89 -24.70 35.03
N LYS A 76 7.17 -24.85 35.45
CA LYS A 76 7.56 -25.12 36.83
C LYS A 76 7.11 -24.02 37.81
N ALA A 77 7.24 -22.77 37.40
CA ALA A 77 6.78 -21.61 38.13
C ALA A 77 5.26 -21.38 38.04
N LYS A 78 4.52 -22.26 37.34
CA LYS A 78 3.06 -22.20 37.15
C LYS A 78 2.58 -20.88 36.55
N ILE A 79 3.42 -20.23 35.75
CA ILE A 79 3.10 -18.92 35.11
C ILE A 79 1.79 -19.00 34.31
N GLN A 80 1.53 -20.13 33.64
CA GLN A 80 0.29 -20.36 32.88
C GLN A 80 -0.99 -20.36 33.74
N GLN A 81 -0.88 -20.49 35.06
CA GLN A 81 -2.02 -20.48 36.00
C GLN A 81 -2.35 -19.07 36.48
N LYS A 82 -1.50 -18.09 36.26
CA LYS A 82 -1.75 -16.71 36.69
C LYS A 82 -2.93 -16.11 35.90
N PRO A 83 -3.89 -15.42 36.56
CA PRO A 83 -5.11 -14.92 35.92
C PRO A 83 -4.83 -14.00 34.70
N GLU A 84 -3.81 -13.14 34.80
CA GLU A 84 -3.40 -12.24 33.71
C GLU A 84 -2.86 -13.01 32.49
N VAL A 85 -2.11 -14.10 32.72
CA VAL A 85 -1.56 -14.96 31.65
C VAL A 85 -2.67 -15.76 31.00
N GLN A 86 -3.62 -16.30 31.80
CA GLN A 86 -4.79 -17.00 31.27
C GLN A 86 -5.66 -16.09 30.40
N ARG A 87 -5.88 -14.85 30.82
CA ARG A 87 -6.60 -13.86 29.98
C ARG A 87 -5.85 -13.61 28.66
N ALA A 88 -4.54 -13.42 28.72
CA ALA A 88 -3.73 -13.21 27.51
C ALA A 88 -3.78 -14.41 26.55
N ILE A 89 -3.68 -15.65 27.09
CA ILE A 89 -3.78 -16.89 26.31
C ILE A 89 -5.16 -16.99 25.65
N ASN A 90 -6.24 -16.75 26.40
CA ASN A 90 -7.59 -16.82 25.88
C ASN A 90 -7.82 -15.78 24.78
N ASN A 91 -7.40 -14.54 24.98
CA ASN A 91 -7.50 -13.50 23.97
C ASN A 91 -6.71 -13.86 22.69
N ALA A 92 -5.49 -14.36 22.84
CA ALA A 92 -4.68 -14.80 21.70
C ALA A 92 -5.33 -15.98 20.96
N ARG A 93 -5.86 -16.96 21.71
CA ARG A 93 -6.60 -18.09 21.12
C ARG A 93 -7.81 -17.60 20.32
N ASP A 94 -8.61 -16.72 20.89
CA ASP A 94 -9.84 -16.23 20.24
C ASP A 94 -9.50 -15.43 18.96
N GLN A 95 -8.44 -14.63 18.98
CA GLN A 95 -7.95 -13.95 17.78
C GLN A 95 -7.47 -14.94 16.69
N ILE A 96 -6.73 -15.99 17.08
CA ILE A 96 -6.27 -17.03 16.15
C ILE A 96 -7.47 -17.77 15.53
N LEU A 97 -8.50 -18.08 16.31
CA LEU A 97 -9.72 -18.73 15.82
C LEU A 97 -10.48 -17.84 14.84
N ILE A 98 -10.64 -16.54 15.13
CA ILE A 98 -11.30 -15.58 14.24
C ILE A 98 -10.48 -15.42 12.95
N GLN A 99 -9.16 -15.33 13.04
CA GLN A 99 -8.30 -15.26 11.86
C GLN A 99 -8.37 -16.54 11.02
N GLY A 100 -8.38 -17.71 11.68
CA GLY A 100 -8.54 -18.99 11.01
C GLY A 100 -9.88 -19.09 10.27
N LEU A 101 -10.97 -18.65 10.91
CA LEU A 101 -12.29 -18.56 10.27
C LEU A 101 -12.28 -17.68 9.03
N ALA A 102 -11.65 -16.49 9.11
CA ALA A 102 -11.52 -15.56 7.99
C ALA A 102 -10.77 -16.20 6.82
N GLN A 103 -9.64 -16.86 7.10
CA GLN A 103 -8.82 -17.53 6.07
C GLN A 103 -9.55 -18.69 5.42
N ASP A 104 -10.24 -19.53 6.21
CA ASP A 104 -10.97 -20.67 5.71
C ASP A 104 -12.15 -20.24 4.83
N TRP A 105 -12.91 -19.24 5.32
CA TRP A 105 -14.01 -18.69 4.54
C TRP A 105 -13.53 -18.06 3.23
N ALA A 106 -12.42 -17.33 3.24
CA ALA A 106 -11.83 -16.72 2.03
C ALA A 106 -11.40 -17.77 1.00
N LYS A 107 -10.85 -18.91 1.44
CA LYS A 107 -10.49 -20.05 0.56
C LYS A 107 -11.73 -20.66 -0.11
N GLN A 108 -12.83 -20.76 0.64
CA GLN A 108 -14.09 -21.31 0.11
C GLN A 108 -14.86 -20.31 -0.77
N ASN A 109 -14.56 -19.03 -0.64
CA ASN A 109 -15.23 -17.93 -1.36
C ASN A 109 -14.21 -17.05 -2.12
N PRO A 110 -13.46 -17.60 -3.06
CA PRO A 110 -12.40 -16.88 -3.76
C PRO A 110 -12.96 -15.69 -4.54
N VAL A 111 -12.09 -14.72 -4.80
CA VAL A 111 -12.38 -13.62 -5.72
C VAL A 111 -12.25 -14.16 -7.14
N SER A 112 -13.30 -14.00 -7.94
CA SER A 112 -13.29 -14.45 -9.34
C SER A 112 -12.57 -13.43 -10.25
N ASP A 113 -12.05 -13.88 -11.39
CA ASP A 113 -11.50 -12.98 -12.42
C ASP A 113 -12.56 -11.99 -12.93
N ALA A 114 -13.83 -12.36 -12.95
CA ALA A 114 -14.94 -11.47 -13.29
C ALA A 114 -15.11 -10.34 -12.27
N ASP A 115 -15.00 -10.64 -10.95
CA ASP A 115 -15.05 -9.63 -9.90
C ASP A 115 -13.86 -8.67 -10.01
N LEU A 116 -12.66 -9.20 -10.27
CA LEU A 116 -11.44 -8.40 -10.47
C LEU A 116 -11.60 -7.43 -11.65
N LYS A 117 -12.06 -7.95 -12.78
CA LYS A 117 -12.28 -7.14 -13.99
C LYS A 117 -13.34 -6.08 -13.77
N LYS A 118 -14.45 -6.43 -13.12
CA LYS A 118 -15.52 -5.50 -12.79
C LYS A 118 -15.04 -4.36 -11.88
N ALA A 119 -14.26 -4.69 -10.85
CA ALA A 119 -13.71 -3.68 -9.93
C ALA A 119 -12.71 -2.76 -10.65
N TYR A 120 -11.83 -3.32 -11.48
CA TYR A 120 -10.90 -2.56 -12.30
C TYR A 120 -11.63 -1.61 -13.26
N ASP A 121 -12.64 -2.11 -13.99
CA ASP A 121 -13.37 -1.30 -14.95
C ASP A 121 -14.17 -0.17 -14.29
N ALA A 122 -14.74 -0.45 -13.10
CA ALA A 122 -15.42 0.56 -12.30
C ALA A 122 -14.47 1.67 -11.82
N ASP A 123 -13.28 1.29 -11.32
CA ASP A 123 -12.28 2.27 -10.89
C ASP A 123 -11.71 3.07 -12.08
N LYS A 124 -11.46 2.39 -13.21
CA LYS A 124 -11.04 3.04 -14.44
C LYS A 124 -12.08 4.03 -14.97
N ALA A 125 -13.37 3.67 -14.93
CA ALA A 125 -14.46 4.57 -15.29
C ALA A 125 -14.52 5.78 -14.35
N ALA A 126 -14.31 5.59 -13.05
CA ALA A 126 -14.25 6.68 -12.08
C ALA A 126 -12.97 7.54 -12.23
N TYR A 127 -11.89 6.98 -12.75
CA TYR A 127 -10.70 7.77 -13.12
C TYR A 127 -11.02 8.75 -14.24
N GLY A 128 -11.83 8.33 -15.19
CA GLY A 128 -12.18 9.10 -16.37
C GLY A 128 -11.27 8.82 -17.57
N ASP A 129 -11.70 9.29 -18.72
CA ASP A 129 -11.01 9.09 -20.01
C ASP A 129 -10.11 10.27 -20.42
N THR A 130 -10.06 11.32 -19.59
CA THR A 130 -9.36 12.58 -19.89
C THR A 130 -8.44 12.98 -18.76
N GLU A 131 -7.20 13.27 -19.08
CA GLU A 131 -6.19 13.90 -18.22
C GLU A 131 -6.03 15.36 -18.60
N TYR A 132 -5.76 16.18 -17.58
CA TYR A 132 -5.68 17.63 -17.67
C TYR A 132 -4.31 18.10 -17.20
N GLN A 133 -3.65 18.93 -17.96
CA GLN A 133 -2.44 19.62 -17.53
C GLN A 133 -2.83 20.96 -16.93
N VAL A 134 -2.66 21.11 -15.61
CA VAL A 134 -3.21 22.22 -14.84
C VAL A 134 -2.11 23.01 -14.17
N ARG A 135 -2.28 24.35 -14.14
CA ARG A 135 -1.56 25.26 -13.25
C ARG A 135 -2.50 25.87 -12.24
N HIS A 136 -2.01 26.14 -11.05
CA HIS A 136 -2.74 26.92 -10.06
C HIS A 136 -1.86 27.89 -9.29
N ILE A 137 -2.51 28.90 -8.70
CA ILE A 137 -1.95 29.82 -7.71
C ILE A 137 -2.83 29.74 -6.49
N LEU A 138 -2.27 29.39 -5.33
CA LEU A 138 -2.98 29.37 -4.05
C LEU A 138 -2.68 30.65 -3.29
N VAL A 139 -3.71 31.34 -2.81
CA VAL A 139 -3.59 32.54 -1.98
C VAL A 139 -4.56 32.49 -0.80
N LYS A 140 -4.32 33.34 0.21
CA LYS A 140 -5.09 33.33 1.48
C LYS A 140 -6.46 33.99 1.33
N THR A 141 -6.59 35.04 0.48
CA THR A 141 -7.80 35.84 0.40
C THR A 141 -8.38 35.83 -1.01
N GLU A 142 -9.71 36.01 -1.07
CA GLU A 142 -10.43 36.09 -2.33
C GLU A 142 -10.01 37.30 -3.16
N ASP A 143 -9.73 38.43 -2.51
CA ASP A 143 -9.32 39.66 -3.18
C ASP A 143 -7.95 39.50 -3.85
N GLN A 144 -7.01 38.80 -3.21
CA GLN A 144 -5.75 38.44 -3.86
C GLN A 144 -5.97 37.62 -5.13
N ALA A 145 -6.84 36.59 -5.05
CA ALA A 145 -7.13 35.74 -6.21
C ALA A 145 -7.83 36.52 -7.34
N LYS A 146 -8.80 37.40 -7.01
CA LYS A 146 -9.46 38.28 -7.99
C LYS A 146 -8.46 39.24 -8.66
N ASN A 147 -7.54 39.82 -7.90
CA ASN A 147 -6.48 40.67 -8.43
C ASN A 147 -5.61 39.90 -9.45
N LEU A 148 -5.19 38.67 -9.10
CA LEU A 148 -4.39 37.83 -9.98
C LEU A 148 -5.14 37.47 -11.25
N ILE A 149 -6.43 37.11 -11.17
CA ILE A 149 -7.28 36.88 -12.35
C ILE A 149 -7.34 38.12 -13.25
N SER A 150 -7.52 39.29 -12.66
CA SER A 150 -7.52 40.55 -13.42
C SER A 150 -6.19 40.81 -14.14
N ARG A 151 -5.06 40.56 -13.47
CA ARG A 151 -3.72 40.72 -14.08
C ARG A 151 -3.50 39.72 -15.21
N LEU A 152 -3.94 38.47 -15.06
CA LEU A 152 -3.89 37.44 -16.08
C LEU A 152 -4.74 37.82 -17.31
N GLY A 153 -5.94 38.37 -17.10
CA GLY A 153 -6.78 38.90 -18.17
C GLY A 153 -6.14 40.08 -18.93
N LYS A 154 -5.17 40.77 -18.36
CA LYS A 154 -4.36 41.83 -19.01
C LYS A 154 -3.06 41.32 -19.61
N GLY A 155 -2.86 39.99 -19.68
CA GLY A 155 -1.72 39.37 -20.31
C GLY A 155 -0.52 39.10 -19.41
N ALA A 156 -0.65 39.18 -18.08
CA ALA A 156 0.43 38.80 -17.19
C ALA A 156 0.76 37.30 -17.31
N ASP A 157 2.04 36.94 -17.11
CA ASP A 157 2.48 35.58 -17.17
C ASP A 157 2.06 34.79 -15.92
N PHE A 158 1.37 33.66 -16.12
CA PHE A 158 0.84 32.83 -15.05
C PHE A 158 1.95 32.26 -14.17
N GLY A 159 3.03 31.77 -14.80
CA GLY A 159 4.13 31.15 -14.08
C GLY A 159 4.88 32.13 -13.18
N LYS A 160 5.10 33.35 -13.65
CA LYS A 160 5.69 34.43 -12.85
C LYS A 160 4.80 34.80 -11.67
N LEU A 161 3.49 34.96 -11.89
CA LEU A 161 2.56 35.22 -10.79
C LEU A 161 2.50 34.10 -9.79
N ALA A 162 2.57 32.84 -10.24
CA ALA A 162 2.64 31.67 -9.34
C ALA A 162 3.90 31.70 -8.49
N GLN A 163 5.07 31.98 -9.10
CA GLN A 163 6.34 32.07 -8.37
C GLN A 163 6.35 33.21 -7.35
N GLU A 164 5.69 34.29 -7.63
CA GLU A 164 5.65 35.47 -6.76
C GLU A 164 4.62 35.28 -5.62
N PHE A 165 3.41 34.89 -5.93
CA PHE A 165 2.25 34.99 -5.03
C PHE A 165 1.75 33.65 -4.47
N SER A 166 2.07 32.49 -5.08
CA SER A 166 1.52 31.22 -4.61
C SER A 166 2.02 30.84 -3.22
N GLU A 167 1.10 30.44 -2.36
CA GLU A 167 1.39 29.82 -1.05
C GLU A 167 1.70 28.32 -1.18
N ASP A 168 1.39 27.68 -2.32
CA ASP A 168 1.73 26.28 -2.55
C ASP A 168 3.21 26.12 -2.95
N THR A 169 4.03 25.83 -1.95
CA THR A 169 5.49 25.69 -2.10
C THR A 169 5.89 24.46 -2.91
N THR A 170 5.00 23.49 -3.11
CA THR A 170 5.31 22.23 -3.81
C THR A 170 5.45 22.42 -5.32
N ASN A 171 4.72 23.37 -5.90
CA ASN A 171 4.72 23.66 -7.34
C ASN A 171 4.98 25.12 -7.69
N LYS A 172 5.07 26.01 -6.71
CA LYS A 172 5.38 27.44 -6.88
C LYS A 172 6.61 27.66 -7.78
N GLY A 173 7.72 26.95 -7.50
CA GLY A 173 8.96 27.07 -8.27
C GLY A 173 8.83 26.62 -9.74
N GLN A 174 7.82 25.81 -10.06
CA GLN A 174 7.49 25.35 -11.41
C GLN A 174 6.36 26.17 -12.05
N GLY A 175 6.11 27.38 -11.53
CA GLY A 175 5.06 28.27 -12.03
C GLY A 175 3.65 27.72 -11.79
N GLY A 176 3.45 27.01 -10.68
CA GLY A 176 2.17 26.43 -10.27
C GLY A 176 1.74 25.19 -11.04
N LEU A 177 2.65 24.52 -11.79
CA LEU A 177 2.32 23.34 -12.59
C LEU A 177 2.07 22.11 -11.72
N LEU A 178 0.88 21.50 -11.86
CA LEU A 178 0.49 20.25 -11.20
C LEU A 178 0.80 19.00 -12.04
N GLY A 179 1.21 19.19 -13.31
CA GLY A 179 1.39 18.10 -14.26
C GLY A 179 0.07 17.59 -14.85
N TRP A 180 0.07 16.35 -15.33
CA TRP A 180 -1.12 15.67 -15.83
C TRP A 180 -1.89 15.05 -14.68
N VAL A 181 -3.14 15.46 -14.53
CA VAL A 181 -3.99 15.11 -13.39
C VAL A 181 -5.42 14.79 -13.85
N VAL A 182 -6.20 14.14 -12.97
CA VAL A 182 -7.62 13.88 -13.16
C VAL A 182 -8.44 14.57 -12.06
N PRO A 183 -9.72 14.95 -12.34
CA PRO A 183 -10.54 15.69 -11.38
C PRO A 183 -10.70 15.00 -10.03
N ARG A 184 -10.80 13.66 -10.01
CA ARG A 184 -11.00 12.87 -8.77
C ARG A 184 -9.82 12.91 -7.80
N SER A 185 -8.64 13.35 -8.26
CA SER A 185 -7.43 13.46 -7.40
C SER A 185 -7.46 14.69 -6.49
N PHE A 186 -8.47 15.53 -6.61
CA PHE A 186 -8.60 16.79 -5.89
C PHE A 186 -9.93 16.91 -5.17
N VAL A 187 -10.05 17.92 -4.31
CA VAL A 187 -11.35 18.30 -3.74
C VAL A 187 -12.33 18.67 -4.86
N PRO A 188 -13.62 18.30 -4.75
CA PRO A 188 -14.57 18.39 -5.86
C PRO A 188 -14.63 19.78 -6.52
N ALA A 189 -14.63 20.86 -5.73
CA ALA A 189 -14.68 22.22 -6.26
C ALA A 189 -13.52 22.54 -7.22
N PHE A 190 -12.32 22.08 -6.89
CA PHE A 190 -11.13 22.30 -7.71
C PHE A 190 -11.16 21.42 -8.98
N GLY A 191 -11.50 20.13 -8.81
CA GLY A 191 -11.60 19.18 -9.92
C GLY A 191 -12.62 19.61 -10.97
N VAL A 192 -13.81 20.03 -10.54
CA VAL A 192 -14.86 20.56 -11.42
C VAL A 192 -14.40 21.83 -12.15
N ALA A 193 -13.72 22.72 -11.42
CA ALA A 193 -13.29 23.99 -12.00
C ALA A 193 -12.36 23.79 -13.19
N PHE A 194 -11.28 23.02 -13.06
CA PHE A 194 -10.34 22.87 -14.18
C PHE A 194 -10.87 21.98 -15.31
N SER A 195 -11.75 21.01 -15.00
CA SER A 195 -12.32 20.14 -16.04
C SER A 195 -13.29 20.87 -16.97
N ALA A 196 -13.91 21.95 -16.50
CA ALA A 196 -14.82 22.79 -17.28
C ALA A 196 -14.07 23.75 -18.23
N LEU A 197 -12.80 24.02 -18.00
CA LEU A 197 -12.02 24.97 -18.80
C LEU A 197 -11.63 24.38 -20.17
N LYS A 198 -11.39 25.29 -21.14
CA LYS A 198 -10.75 24.98 -22.42
C LYS A 198 -9.21 25.10 -22.26
N PRO A 199 -8.43 24.37 -23.07
CA PRO A 199 -6.97 24.56 -23.11
C PRO A 199 -6.59 26.03 -23.30
N GLY A 200 -5.66 26.53 -22.48
CA GLY A 200 -5.24 27.92 -22.42
C GLY A 200 -6.10 28.83 -21.54
N GLU A 201 -7.27 28.38 -21.09
CA GLU A 201 -8.22 29.21 -20.34
C GLU A 201 -7.86 29.29 -18.84
N VAL A 202 -8.07 30.48 -18.27
CA VAL A 202 -7.99 30.75 -16.83
C VAL A 202 -9.41 30.86 -16.27
N ALA A 203 -9.67 30.24 -15.13
CA ALA A 203 -10.95 30.36 -14.44
C ALA A 203 -11.27 31.83 -14.12
N GLN A 204 -12.48 32.25 -14.44
CA GLN A 204 -12.92 33.65 -14.32
C GLN A 204 -13.23 34.06 -12.86
N ALA A 205 -13.33 33.10 -11.95
CA ALA A 205 -13.58 33.33 -10.54
C ALA A 205 -12.62 32.49 -9.67
N PRO A 206 -12.26 32.96 -8.47
CA PRO A 206 -11.50 32.21 -7.51
C PRO A 206 -12.22 30.92 -7.07
N ILE A 207 -11.49 29.82 -6.96
CA ILE A 207 -12.02 28.55 -6.45
C ILE A 207 -11.67 28.44 -4.96
N ARG A 208 -12.68 28.46 -4.09
CA ARG A 208 -12.51 28.30 -2.66
C ARG A 208 -12.37 26.84 -2.27
N THR A 209 -11.35 26.52 -1.47
CA THR A 209 -11.16 25.21 -0.82
C THR A 209 -10.81 25.40 0.66
N GLN A 210 -10.60 24.32 1.40
CA GLN A 210 -10.11 24.39 2.78
C GLN A 210 -8.68 24.96 2.89
N PHE A 211 -7.92 25.02 1.80
CA PHE A 211 -6.55 25.53 1.77
C PHE A 211 -6.47 27.04 1.48
N GLY A 212 -7.54 27.63 0.98
CA GLY A 212 -7.59 29.03 0.54
C GLY A 212 -8.30 29.21 -0.77
N PHE A 213 -7.88 30.21 -1.54
CA PHE A 213 -8.45 30.56 -2.83
C PHE A 213 -7.45 30.24 -3.95
N HIS A 214 -7.92 29.53 -4.96
CA HIS A 214 -7.12 29.10 -6.10
C HIS A 214 -7.48 29.90 -7.34
N VAL A 215 -6.47 30.35 -8.07
CA VAL A 215 -6.57 30.75 -9.47
C VAL A 215 -6.10 29.58 -10.30
N VAL A 216 -6.89 29.15 -11.26
CA VAL A 216 -6.65 27.89 -12.01
C VAL A 216 -6.57 28.18 -13.49
N LYS A 217 -5.59 27.59 -14.17
CA LYS A 217 -5.44 27.59 -15.63
C LYS A 217 -5.34 26.17 -16.15
N LEU A 218 -6.09 25.86 -17.19
CA LEU A 218 -5.91 24.64 -17.95
C LEU A 218 -4.91 24.86 -19.09
N GLU A 219 -3.80 24.11 -19.07
CA GLU A 219 -2.80 24.17 -20.15
C GLU A 219 -3.18 23.27 -21.33
N ALA A 220 -3.55 22.02 -21.06
CA ALA A 220 -3.87 21.04 -22.08
C ALA A 220 -4.80 19.94 -21.56
N LYS A 221 -5.42 19.23 -22.51
CA LYS A 221 -6.18 17.99 -22.27
C LYS A 221 -5.60 16.88 -23.14
N ARG A 222 -5.63 15.64 -22.65
CA ARG A 222 -5.32 14.46 -23.45
C ARG A 222 -6.20 13.29 -23.05
N LYS A 223 -6.21 12.23 -23.86
CA LYS A 223 -6.78 10.95 -23.45
C LYS A 223 -6.01 10.41 -22.26
N ALA A 224 -6.70 9.78 -21.32
CA ALA A 224 -6.09 9.24 -20.12
C ALA A 224 -5.08 8.12 -20.45
N GLU A 225 -3.84 8.29 -20.03
CA GLU A 225 -2.71 7.37 -20.26
C GLU A 225 -2.04 6.90 -18.96
N LEU A 226 -2.26 7.64 -17.86
CA LEU A 226 -1.60 7.35 -16.58
C LEU A 226 -2.35 6.30 -15.75
N TYR A 227 -3.54 5.86 -16.17
CA TYR A 227 -4.26 4.82 -15.43
C TYR A 227 -3.51 3.48 -15.54
N PRO A 228 -3.19 2.83 -14.42
CA PRO A 228 -2.39 1.60 -14.43
C PRO A 228 -3.10 0.46 -15.17
N SER A 229 -2.34 -0.44 -15.79
CA SER A 229 -2.89 -1.60 -16.47
C SER A 229 -3.58 -2.57 -15.50
N PHE A 230 -4.53 -3.37 -16.00
CA PHE A 230 -5.21 -4.40 -15.21
C PHE A 230 -4.21 -5.36 -14.56
N GLU A 231 -3.24 -5.83 -15.30
CA GLU A 231 -2.24 -6.77 -14.79
C GLU A 231 -1.42 -6.18 -13.63
N SER A 232 -1.07 -4.89 -13.70
CA SER A 232 -0.34 -4.22 -12.62
C SER A 232 -1.19 -4.01 -11.36
N GLN A 233 -2.52 -3.93 -11.49
CA GLN A 233 -3.45 -3.71 -10.38
C GLN A 233 -4.06 -5.02 -9.85
N LYS A 234 -3.94 -6.12 -10.57
CA LYS A 234 -4.64 -7.38 -10.29
C LYS A 234 -4.45 -7.85 -8.84
N ALA A 235 -3.21 -7.85 -8.34
CA ALA A 235 -2.92 -8.28 -6.97
C ALA A 235 -3.50 -7.33 -5.90
N VAL A 236 -3.43 -6.02 -6.14
CA VAL A 236 -3.98 -5.01 -5.22
C VAL A 236 -5.49 -5.13 -5.15
N ILE A 237 -6.16 -5.22 -6.29
CA ILE A 237 -7.62 -5.37 -6.40
C ILE A 237 -8.06 -6.68 -5.75
N HIS A 238 -7.34 -7.78 -6.01
CA HIS A 238 -7.63 -9.08 -5.41
C HIS A 238 -7.63 -9.01 -3.88
N ASN A 239 -6.57 -8.45 -3.29
CA ASN A 239 -6.45 -8.35 -1.84
C ASN A 239 -7.54 -7.44 -1.24
N ALA A 240 -7.85 -6.33 -1.88
CA ALA A 240 -8.90 -5.42 -1.44
C ALA A 240 -10.28 -6.11 -1.47
N LEU A 241 -10.62 -6.79 -2.56
CA LEU A 241 -11.89 -7.51 -2.68
C LEU A 241 -11.98 -8.70 -1.72
N ALA A 242 -10.90 -9.47 -1.54
CA ALA A 242 -10.89 -10.59 -0.61
C ALA A 242 -11.15 -10.11 0.83
N ASN A 243 -10.47 -9.04 1.25
CA ASN A 243 -10.69 -8.44 2.56
C ASN A 243 -12.13 -7.89 2.71
N GLN A 244 -12.64 -7.22 1.69
CA GLN A 244 -14.00 -6.70 1.68
C GLN A 244 -15.04 -7.82 1.81
N LYS A 245 -14.89 -8.92 1.06
CA LYS A 245 -15.79 -10.08 1.14
C LYS A 245 -15.81 -10.69 2.55
N VAL A 246 -14.64 -10.87 3.18
CA VAL A 246 -14.54 -11.36 4.56
C VAL A 246 -15.22 -10.41 5.53
N GLN A 247 -14.98 -9.12 5.42
CA GLN A 247 -15.61 -8.12 6.29
C GLN A 247 -17.14 -8.11 6.16
N MET A 248 -17.64 -8.17 4.93
CA MET A 248 -19.09 -8.23 4.69
C MET A 248 -19.70 -9.49 5.30
N HIS A 249 -19.06 -10.63 5.15
CA HIS A 249 -19.50 -11.88 5.77
C HIS A 249 -19.55 -11.76 7.30
N PHE A 250 -18.52 -11.21 7.93
CA PHE A 250 -18.48 -11.03 9.38
C PHE A 250 -19.54 -10.04 9.86
N GLN A 251 -19.77 -8.96 9.14
CA GLN A 251 -20.86 -8.04 9.44
C GLN A 251 -22.23 -8.71 9.36
N ASP A 252 -22.42 -9.58 8.38
CA ASP A 252 -23.66 -10.35 8.23
C ASP A 252 -23.87 -11.33 9.40
N LEU A 253 -22.83 -12.06 9.82
CA LEU A 253 -22.87 -12.92 11.00
C LEU A 253 -23.25 -12.14 12.26
N VAL A 254 -22.65 -10.97 12.47
CA VAL A 254 -22.95 -10.11 13.63
C VAL A 254 -24.39 -9.59 13.58
N LYS A 255 -24.87 -9.20 12.40
CA LYS A 255 -26.23 -8.69 12.19
C LYS A 255 -27.30 -9.73 12.56
N HIS A 256 -27.03 -11.02 12.34
CA HIS A 256 -27.95 -12.12 12.65
C HIS A 256 -27.74 -12.72 14.04
N ALA A 257 -26.82 -12.19 14.83
CA ALA A 257 -26.58 -12.65 16.19
C ALA A 257 -27.76 -12.31 17.12
N LYS A 258 -28.16 -13.27 17.92
CA LYS A 258 -29.19 -13.06 18.96
C LYS A 258 -28.50 -12.52 20.20
N VAL A 259 -28.78 -11.28 20.55
CA VAL A 259 -28.33 -10.65 21.81
C VAL A 259 -29.52 -10.74 22.79
N GLN A 260 -29.30 -11.37 23.94
CA GLN A 260 -30.29 -11.52 25.02
C GLN A 260 -29.86 -10.65 26.19
#